data_40a0c9133ebd0f974963ff66c899f1fb
#
_entry.id   40a0c9133ebd0f974963ff66c899f1fb
#
_cell.length_a   1.000
_cell.length_b   1.000
_cell.length_c   1.000
_cell.angle_alpha   90.00
_cell.angle_beta   90.00
_cell.angle_gamma   90.00
#
_symmetry.space_group_name_H-M   'P 1'
#
loop_
_entity.id
_entity.type
_entity.pdbx_description
1 polymer ?
#
loop_
_entity_poly.entity_id
_entity_poly.type
_entity_poly.pdbx_seq_one_letter_code
_entity_poly.pdbx_strand_id
1 'polypeptide(L)'
;MNFQFHHALTIAGFDGSGGAGIQADLKTFSALGCYGTTVLTALPVQNTVKVRSVYDISTECVEEQLKAIFDDIRIDAVKIGMLYRSDIV
;
A
#
# COMPACT_ATOMS: atom_id res chain seq x y z
N MET A 1 -24.81 -17.47 -3.62
CA MET A 1 -24.67 -16.38 -2.65
C MET A 1 -23.57 -15.45 -3.11
N ASN A 2 -23.89 -14.18 -3.21
CA ASN A 2 -22.93 -13.19 -3.66
C ASN A 2 -22.23 -12.59 -2.44
N PHE A 3 -20.95 -12.85 -2.32
CA PHE A 3 -20.13 -12.15 -1.36
C PHE A 3 -19.62 -10.86 -1.98
N GLN A 4 -20.00 -9.75 -1.40
CA GLN A 4 -19.43 -8.48 -1.75
C GLN A 4 -18.44 -8.07 -0.65
N PHE A 5 -17.18 -8.08 -1.02
CA PHE A 5 -16.15 -7.56 -0.15
C PHE A 5 -16.05 -6.05 -0.37
N HIS A 6 -15.92 -5.30 0.71
CA HIS A 6 -15.45 -3.92 0.59
C HIS A 6 -14.00 -3.94 0.12
N HIS A 7 -13.70 -3.07 -0.84
CA HIS A 7 -12.35 -2.96 -1.38
C HIS A 7 -11.65 -1.77 -0.75
N ALA A 8 -10.53 -2.04 -0.08
CA ALA A 8 -9.72 -1.02 0.57
C ALA A 8 -8.38 -0.90 -0.13
N LEU A 9 -7.89 0.32 -0.27
CA LEU A 9 -6.60 0.62 -0.86
C LEU A 9 -5.70 1.22 0.21
N THR A 10 -4.47 0.72 0.34
CA THR A 10 -3.43 1.39 1.11
C THR A 10 -2.38 1.98 0.19
N ILE A 11 -2.04 3.24 0.43
CA ILE A 11 -0.98 3.97 -0.25
C ILE A 11 0.11 4.21 0.79
N ALA A 12 1.16 3.42 0.75
CA ALA A 12 2.17 3.44 1.82
C ALA A 12 3.48 2.80 1.36
N GLY A 13 4.45 2.76 2.26
CA GLY A 13 5.72 2.10 2.03
C GLY A 13 5.65 0.60 2.23
N PHE A 14 6.69 -0.06 1.76
CA PHE A 14 6.89 -1.50 1.92
C PHE A 14 7.58 -1.79 3.25
N ASP A 15 7.18 -2.85 3.93
CA ASP A 15 7.90 -3.39 5.09
C ASP A 15 8.01 -4.90 4.96
N GLY A 16 9.16 -5.38 4.51
CA GLY A 16 9.40 -6.80 4.32
C GLY A 16 9.33 -7.64 5.60
N SER A 17 9.48 -7.00 6.77
CA SER A 17 9.34 -7.69 8.06
C SER A 17 7.86 -7.86 8.48
N GLY A 18 6.95 -7.18 7.82
CA GLY A 18 5.51 -7.37 7.98
C GLY A 18 4.86 -6.59 9.11
N GLY A 19 5.62 -5.81 9.88
CA GLY A 19 5.11 -5.11 11.06
C GLY A 19 4.55 -3.72 10.79
N ALA A 20 4.76 -3.18 9.60
CA ALA A 20 4.32 -1.84 9.22
C ALA A 20 4.02 -1.81 7.72
N GLY A 21 3.80 -0.61 7.17
CA GLY A 21 3.62 -0.39 5.74
C GLY A 21 2.42 -1.12 5.15
N ILE A 22 2.50 -1.40 3.86
CA ILE A 22 1.41 -2.08 3.15
C ILE A 22 1.13 -3.48 3.71
N GLN A 23 2.14 -4.19 4.20
CA GLN A 23 1.96 -5.53 4.75
C GLN A 23 1.07 -5.51 6.00
N ALA A 24 1.32 -4.59 6.92
CA ALA A 24 0.49 -4.44 8.13
C ALA A 24 -0.94 -4.05 7.76
N ASP A 25 -1.09 -3.13 6.79
CA ASP A 25 -2.41 -2.69 6.33
C ASP A 25 -3.20 -3.83 5.69
N LEU A 26 -2.55 -4.65 4.87
CA LEU A 26 -3.19 -5.81 4.24
C LEU A 26 -3.68 -6.82 5.29
N LYS A 27 -2.89 -7.06 6.32
CA LYS A 27 -3.29 -7.94 7.42
C LYS A 27 -4.53 -7.40 8.13
N THR A 28 -4.56 -6.10 8.39
CA THR A 28 -5.70 -5.43 9.02
C THR A 28 -6.95 -5.49 8.14
N PHE A 29 -6.81 -5.17 6.85
CA PHE A 29 -7.93 -5.25 5.92
C PHE A 29 -8.49 -6.66 5.85
N SER A 30 -7.63 -7.66 5.76
CA SER A 30 -8.04 -9.05 5.71
C SER A 30 -8.78 -9.47 6.99
N ALA A 31 -8.26 -9.05 8.15
CA ALA A 31 -8.91 -9.32 9.44
C ALA A 31 -10.30 -8.69 9.55
N LEU A 32 -10.51 -7.57 8.87
CA LEU A 32 -11.81 -6.88 8.83
C LEU A 32 -12.73 -7.35 7.70
N GLY A 33 -12.32 -8.38 6.95
CA GLY A 33 -13.11 -8.91 5.85
C GLY A 33 -13.10 -8.03 4.60
N CYS A 34 -12.09 -7.17 4.46
CA CYS A 34 -11.91 -6.32 3.29
C CYS A 34 -10.96 -6.97 2.28
N TYR A 35 -11.23 -6.74 1.00
CA TYR A 35 -10.27 -7.07 -0.05
C TYR A 35 -9.25 -5.93 -0.13
N GLY A 36 -7.99 -6.22 0.14
CA GLY A 36 -6.92 -5.22 0.20
C GLY A 36 -6.18 -5.08 -1.12
N THR A 37 -5.94 -3.83 -1.51
CA THR A 37 -5.11 -3.46 -2.65
C THR A 37 -4.05 -2.47 -2.20
N THR A 38 -2.98 -2.31 -2.98
CA THR A 38 -1.81 -1.54 -2.56
C THR A 38 -1.30 -0.63 -3.66
N VAL A 39 -0.80 0.52 -3.24
CA VAL A 39 0.08 1.38 -4.04
C VAL A 39 1.33 1.64 -3.21
N LEU A 40 2.49 1.31 -3.76
CA LEU A 40 3.77 1.42 -3.08
C LEU A 40 4.39 2.80 -3.31
N THR A 41 4.78 3.48 -2.23
CA THR A 41 5.41 4.81 -2.31
C THR A 41 6.90 4.80 -2.06
N ALA A 42 7.41 3.79 -1.38
CA ALA A 42 8.83 3.62 -1.12
C ALA A 42 9.11 2.17 -0.80
N LEU A 43 10.35 1.74 -1.05
CA LEU A 43 10.78 0.37 -0.76
C LEU A 43 11.99 0.41 0.19
N PRO A 44 11.75 0.55 1.50
CA PRO A 44 12.82 0.38 2.48
C PRO A 44 13.25 -1.08 2.51
N VAL A 45 14.55 -1.30 2.49
CA VAL A 45 15.13 -2.62 2.75
C VAL A 45 15.41 -2.70 4.24
N GLN A 46 14.58 -3.45 4.95
CA GLN A 46 14.59 -3.45 6.40
C GLN A 46 14.22 -4.81 6.99
N ASN A 47 14.56 -4.95 8.24
CA ASN A 47 14.12 -6.07 9.08
C ASN A 47 13.62 -5.50 10.43
N THR A 48 13.44 -6.35 11.43
CA THR A 48 12.93 -5.89 12.72
C THR A 48 13.95 -5.08 13.53
N VAL A 49 15.22 -5.05 13.10
CA VAL A 49 16.31 -4.39 13.81
C VAL A 49 16.58 -3.00 13.25
N LYS A 50 16.68 -2.88 11.92
CA LYS A 50 17.04 -1.61 11.28
C LYS A 50 16.61 -1.52 9.83
N VAL A 51 16.57 -0.29 9.33
CA VAL A 51 16.47 0.02 7.91
C VAL A 51 17.89 0.03 7.33
N ARG A 52 18.15 -0.78 6.30
CA ARG A 52 19.46 -0.86 5.64
C ARG A 52 19.62 0.16 4.53
N SER A 53 18.59 0.32 3.74
CA SER A 53 18.55 1.27 2.62
C SER A 53 17.11 1.55 2.24
N VAL A 54 16.88 2.58 1.43
CA VAL A 54 15.55 2.89 0.93
C VAL A 54 15.65 3.12 -0.57
N TYR A 55 14.84 2.41 -1.34
CA TYR A 55 14.69 2.64 -2.77
C TYR A 55 13.50 3.54 -3.02
N ASP A 56 13.72 4.60 -3.77
CA ASP A 56 12.68 5.54 -4.15
C ASP A 56 11.75 4.92 -5.19
N ILE A 57 10.48 5.20 -5.04
CA ILE A 57 9.49 4.94 -6.08
C ILE A 57 9.18 6.28 -6.74
N SER A 58 9.31 6.37 -8.06
CA SER A 58 9.08 7.62 -8.76
C SER A 58 7.62 8.05 -8.72
N THR A 59 7.39 9.35 -8.88
CA THR A 59 6.03 9.90 -8.97
C THR A 59 5.24 9.24 -10.10
N GLU A 60 5.91 9.01 -11.24
CA GLU A 60 5.30 8.33 -12.38
C GLU A 60 4.89 6.91 -12.04
N CYS A 61 5.72 6.19 -11.29
CA CYS A 61 5.40 4.83 -10.86
C CYS A 61 4.19 4.80 -9.93
N VAL A 62 4.12 5.73 -8.98
CA VAL A 62 2.95 5.84 -8.09
C VAL A 62 1.70 6.14 -8.89
N GLU A 63 1.77 7.06 -9.84
CA GLU A 63 0.64 7.40 -10.71
C GLU A 63 0.18 6.20 -11.54
N GLU A 64 1.11 5.45 -12.12
CA GLU A 64 0.78 4.25 -12.89
C GLU A 64 0.12 3.17 -12.03
N GLN A 65 0.61 2.98 -10.80
CA GLN A 65 -0.01 2.04 -9.87
C GLN A 65 -1.45 2.46 -9.54
N LEU A 66 -1.66 3.74 -9.25
CA LEU A 66 -2.99 4.27 -8.96
C LEU A 66 -3.94 4.04 -10.14
N LYS A 67 -3.51 4.35 -11.36
CA LYS A 67 -4.31 4.15 -12.56
C LYS A 67 -4.67 2.68 -12.76
N ALA A 68 -3.70 1.79 -12.61
CA ALA A 68 -3.92 0.36 -12.77
C ALA A 68 -4.99 -0.16 -11.80
N ILE A 69 -4.95 0.29 -10.56
CA ILE A 69 -5.92 -0.14 -9.54
C ILE A 69 -7.30 0.45 -9.82
N PHE A 70 -7.39 1.78 -10.03
CA PHE A 70 -8.68 2.44 -10.20
C PHE A 70 -9.37 2.10 -11.53
N ASP A 71 -8.61 1.72 -12.55
CA ASP A 71 -9.19 1.30 -13.85
C ASP A 71 -9.88 -0.07 -13.76
N ASP A 72 -9.50 -0.89 -12.80
CA ASP A 72 -9.96 -2.28 -12.69
C ASP A 72 -10.85 -2.52 -11.46
N ILE A 73 -10.54 -1.88 -10.35
CA ILE A 73 -11.14 -2.20 -9.05
C ILE A 73 -11.85 -0.96 -8.49
N ARG A 74 -13.12 -1.15 -8.15
CA ARG A 74 -13.86 -0.12 -7.41
C ARG A 74 -13.35 -0.08 -5.97
N ILE A 75 -12.80 1.05 -5.58
CA ILE A 75 -12.26 1.27 -4.24
C ILE A 75 -13.31 1.96 -3.37
N ASP A 76 -13.60 1.37 -2.21
CA ASP A 76 -14.57 1.91 -1.26
C ASP A 76 -13.91 2.81 -0.20
N ALA A 77 -12.67 2.51 0.17
CA ALA A 77 -11.95 3.27 1.19
C ALA A 77 -10.45 3.30 0.88
N VAL A 78 -9.81 4.39 1.25
CA VAL A 78 -8.37 4.59 1.04
C VAL A 78 -7.72 4.93 2.38
N LYS A 79 -6.64 4.22 2.70
CA LYS A 79 -5.77 4.54 3.83
C LYS A 79 -4.45 5.07 3.28
N ILE A 80 -4.04 6.22 3.73
CA ILE A 80 -2.76 6.83 3.32
C ILE A 80 -1.80 6.72 4.50
N GLY A 81 -0.69 6.03 4.25
CA GLY A 81 0.41 5.91 5.19
C GLY A 81 1.56 6.85 4.83
N MET A 82 2.78 6.36 4.96
CA MET A 82 3.97 7.15 4.65
C MET A 82 4.12 7.32 3.13
N LEU A 83 4.20 8.55 2.67
CA LEU A 83 4.37 8.87 1.25
C LEU A 83 5.85 9.06 0.87
N TYR A 84 6.71 9.31 1.84
CA TYR A 84 8.16 9.39 1.77
C TYR A 84 8.70 10.63 1.03
N ARG A 85 8.20 10.93 -0.17
CA ARG A 85 8.66 12.05 -0.99
C ARG A 85 7.57 13.11 -1.08
N SER A 86 7.97 14.39 -1.00
CA SER A 86 7.03 15.51 -1.07
C SER A 86 6.34 15.62 -2.43
N ASP A 87 7.00 15.18 -3.52
CA ASP A 87 6.41 15.21 -4.86
C ASP A 87 5.33 14.15 -5.08
N ILE A 88 5.26 13.13 -4.21
CA ILE A 88 4.18 12.14 -4.23
C ILE A 88 2.92 12.68 -3.54
N VAL A 89 3.11 13.53 -2.55
CA VAL A 89 1.99 14.13 -1.82
C VAL A 89 1.13 14.96 -2.76
#